data_730281aa85527d4c8d5a25a9def5b35e
#
_entry.id   730281aa85527d4c8d5a25a9def5b35e
#
_cell.length_a   1.000
_cell.length_b   1.000
_cell.length_c   1.000
_cell.angle_alpha   90.00
_cell.angle_beta   90.00
_cell.angle_gamma   90.00
#
_symmetry.space_group_name_H-M   'P 1'
#
loop_
_entity.id
_entity.type
_entity.pdbx_description
1 polymer ?
#
loop_
_entity_poly.entity_id
_entity_poly.type
_entity_poly.pdbx_seq_one_letter_code
_entity_poly.pdbx_strand_id
1 'polypeptide(L)'
;MLELNRLYNMDCMEGMKMIDDNSIDMIFTDPPYGHNNNNNGDLISRREAALGKGEYVPDRDNRAIMNDGKEADEIFKQMIPEMHRVLKAGCCCCCCCGGGPDPMFARWSLWLDEVFKFKQMIVWDKGPMGMGWHYRRSYETVLVAMKKGAACKWYDETHAIENIIRPRYKGIRKIIPSKAQHPTQKPVELAKFFIVLHSQEGETVLDPFAGSGTTLIAAKQMKRQYIGFELDKQWADIATARLEEAKNQTTLF
;
A
#
# COMPACT_ATOMS: atom_id res chain seq x y z
N MET A 1 -17.02 7.62 16.59
CA MET A 1 -16.77 6.50 15.64
C MET A 1 -16.81 7.07 14.22
N LEU A 2 -15.84 6.76 13.41
CA LEU A 2 -15.79 7.15 11.99
C LEU A 2 -16.84 6.38 11.19
N GLU A 3 -17.39 7.02 10.13
CA GLU A 3 -18.28 6.35 9.19
C GLU A 3 -17.51 5.37 8.32
N LEU A 4 -18.08 4.19 8.10
CA LEU A 4 -17.53 3.20 7.18
C LEU A 4 -17.72 3.64 5.71
N ASN A 5 -16.94 3.06 4.82
CA ASN A 5 -16.95 3.33 3.38
C ASN A 5 -16.56 4.77 3.04
N ARG A 6 -15.61 5.29 3.77
CA ARG A 6 -15.20 6.68 3.62
C ARG A 6 -13.68 6.83 3.59
N LEU A 7 -13.25 7.77 2.76
CA LEU A 7 -11.90 8.35 2.78
C LEU A 7 -11.99 9.69 3.52
N TYR A 8 -11.07 9.89 4.46
CA TYR A 8 -10.95 11.12 5.22
C TYR A 8 -9.69 11.87 4.81
N ASN A 9 -9.83 13.13 4.44
CA ASN A 9 -8.69 14.00 4.18
C ASN A 9 -8.17 14.54 5.50
N MET A 10 -7.25 13.83 6.11
CA MET A 10 -6.64 14.18 7.40
C MET A 10 -5.34 13.42 7.62
N ASP A 11 -4.58 13.84 8.63
CA ASP A 11 -3.43 13.10 9.12
C ASP A 11 -3.84 11.71 9.65
N CYS A 12 -3.10 10.68 9.27
CA CYS A 12 -3.42 9.31 9.64
C CYS A 12 -3.30 9.06 11.15
N MET A 13 -2.34 9.69 11.85
CA MET A 13 -2.20 9.54 13.30
C MET A 13 -3.39 10.13 14.05
N GLU A 14 -3.94 11.26 13.58
CA GLU A 14 -5.15 11.83 14.15
C GLU A 14 -6.38 10.98 13.81
N GLY A 15 -6.48 10.51 12.57
CA GLY A 15 -7.56 9.61 12.15
C GLY A 15 -7.59 8.30 12.91
N MET A 16 -6.44 7.67 13.13
CA MET A 16 -6.32 6.42 13.87
C MET A 16 -6.86 6.53 15.31
N LYS A 17 -6.63 7.65 16.00
CA LYS A 17 -7.16 7.90 17.35
C LYS A 17 -8.68 7.88 17.42
N MET A 18 -9.38 8.10 16.30
CA MET A 18 -10.84 8.10 16.20
C MET A 18 -11.43 6.71 15.93
N ILE A 19 -10.58 5.70 15.72
CA ILE A 19 -10.97 4.31 15.49
C ILE A 19 -10.93 3.56 16.81
N ASP A 20 -11.98 2.80 17.09
CA ASP A 20 -12.09 1.99 18.29
C ASP A 20 -11.07 0.83 18.29
N ASP A 21 -10.64 0.43 19.48
CA ASP A 21 -9.78 -0.73 19.67
C ASP A 21 -10.42 -2.00 19.11
N ASN A 22 -9.64 -2.86 18.47
CA ASN A 22 -10.11 -4.15 17.96
C ASN A 22 -11.36 -4.07 17.06
N SER A 23 -11.46 -3.04 16.23
CA SER A 23 -12.61 -2.81 15.34
C SER A 23 -12.30 -3.13 13.86
N ILE A 24 -11.06 -3.20 13.46
CA ILE A 24 -10.58 -3.42 12.08
C ILE A 24 -10.27 -4.89 11.84
N ASP A 25 -10.71 -5.42 10.70
CA ASP A 25 -10.50 -6.82 10.32
C ASP A 25 -9.24 -7.03 9.49
N MET A 26 -8.79 -6.03 8.76
CA MET A 26 -7.57 -6.09 7.97
C MET A 26 -6.99 -4.70 7.76
N ILE A 27 -5.67 -4.61 7.74
CA ILE A 27 -4.94 -3.44 7.26
C ILE A 27 -4.18 -3.83 6.00
N PHE A 28 -4.38 -3.08 4.92
CA PHE A 28 -3.52 -3.14 3.73
C PHE A 28 -3.11 -1.72 3.36
N THR A 29 -1.82 -1.42 3.38
CA THR A 29 -1.34 -0.05 3.29
C THR A 29 -0.02 0.05 2.55
N ASP A 30 0.21 1.21 1.93
CA ASP A 30 1.41 1.56 1.16
C ASP A 30 2.00 2.87 1.71
N PRO A 31 2.70 2.83 2.86
CA PRO A 31 3.24 4.03 3.49
C PRO A 31 4.37 4.64 2.65
N PRO A 32 4.71 5.92 2.84
CA PRO A 32 5.83 6.56 2.17
C PRO A 32 7.15 5.84 2.49
N TYR A 33 8.05 5.76 1.48
CA TYR A 33 9.27 4.94 1.57
C TYR A 33 10.54 5.73 1.87
N GLY A 34 10.46 7.04 2.03
CA GLY A 34 11.63 7.88 2.28
C GLY A 34 12.55 8.04 1.06
N HIS A 35 12.01 7.85 -0.14
CA HIS A 35 12.78 7.97 -1.38
C HIS A 35 13.03 9.43 -1.79
N ASN A 36 12.55 10.38 -1.00
CA ASN A 36 12.67 11.81 -1.24
C ASN A 36 12.08 12.24 -2.61
N ASN A 37 10.98 11.59 -3.01
CA ASN A 37 10.21 11.97 -4.19
C ASN A 37 9.51 13.34 -4.02
N ASN A 38 9.80 14.03 -2.92
CA ASN A 38 9.37 15.40 -2.62
C ASN A 38 10.03 16.44 -3.53
N ASN A 39 11.12 16.11 -4.22
CA ASN A 39 11.91 17.04 -4.99
C ASN A 39 11.79 16.79 -6.48
N ASN A 40 10.93 17.60 -7.09
CA ASN A 40 11.00 18.08 -8.46
C ASN A 40 11.92 17.28 -9.39
N GLY A 41 11.45 16.25 -9.94
CA GLY A 41 12.12 15.79 -11.12
C GLY A 41 12.21 14.30 -11.23
N ASP A 42 11.55 13.87 -12.23
CA ASP A 42 11.73 12.61 -12.87
C ASP A 42 13.22 12.31 -13.01
N LEU A 43 13.71 11.37 -12.17
CA LEU A 43 15.09 10.88 -12.25
C LEU A 43 15.42 10.34 -13.65
N ILE A 44 14.40 9.96 -14.42
CA ILE A 44 14.54 9.45 -15.78
C ILE A 44 14.83 10.62 -16.72
N SER A 45 14.06 11.69 -16.70
CA SER A 45 14.28 12.84 -17.57
C SER A 45 15.58 13.58 -17.25
N ARG A 46 15.96 13.65 -15.95
CA ARG A 46 17.29 14.16 -15.56
C ARG A 46 18.42 13.33 -16.13
N ARG A 47 18.30 12.00 -16.09
CA ARG A 47 19.31 11.10 -16.63
C ARG A 47 19.36 11.14 -18.16
N GLU A 48 18.22 11.22 -18.82
CA GLU A 48 18.12 11.35 -20.28
C GLU A 48 18.71 12.67 -20.76
N ALA A 49 18.40 13.77 -20.08
CA ALA A 49 19.03 15.07 -20.33
C ALA A 49 20.55 15.02 -20.11
N ALA A 50 21.02 14.41 -19.02
CA ALA A 50 22.45 14.23 -18.74
C ALA A 50 23.15 13.34 -19.77
N LEU A 51 22.44 12.46 -20.46
CA LEU A 51 22.94 11.62 -21.55
C LEU A 51 22.75 12.25 -22.95
N GLY A 52 22.29 13.48 -23.03
CA GLY A 52 22.03 14.19 -24.28
C GLY A 52 20.88 13.60 -25.11
N LYS A 53 19.96 12.86 -24.47
CA LYS A 53 18.83 12.20 -25.12
C LYS A 53 17.52 12.99 -25.07
N GLY A 54 17.56 14.27 -24.71
CA GLY A 54 16.42 15.18 -24.64
C GLY A 54 16.68 16.36 -23.71
N GLU A 55 15.81 17.35 -23.73
CA GLU A 55 15.83 18.45 -22.75
C GLU A 55 15.15 18.00 -21.47
N TYR A 56 15.71 18.40 -20.32
CA TYR A 56 15.04 18.25 -19.03
C TYR A 56 13.78 19.12 -19.02
N VAL A 57 12.64 18.50 -19.06
CA VAL A 57 11.36 19.14 -18.81
C VAL A 57 10.95 18.76 -17.39
N PRO A 58 10.89 19.73 -16.44
CA PRO A 58 10.31 19.46 -15.13
C PRO A 58 8.88 18.95 -15.34
N ASP A 59 8.62 17.73 -14.91
CA ASP A 59 7.26 17.18 -14.98
C ASP A 59 6.37 18.00 -14.04
N ARG A 60 5.55 18.86 -14.62
CA ARG A 60 4.63 19.73 -13.88
C ARG A 60 3.54 18.93 -13.14
N ASP A 61 3.34 17.68 -13.54
CA ASP A 61 2.34 16.78 -12.97
C ASP A 61 2.93 15.79 -11.96
N ASN A 62 4.26 15.77 -11.77
CA ASN A 62 4.93 14.91 -10.80
C ASN A 62 4.84 15.55 -9.41
N ARG A 63 3.68 15.40 -8.80
CA ARG A 63 3.41 15.93 -7.46
C ARG A 63 4.25 15.19 -6.44
N ALA A 64 4.82 15.92 -5.51
CA ALA A 64 5.57 15.37 -4.39
C ALA A 64 4.66 14.42 -3.57
N ILE A 65 5.25 13.35 -3.06
CA ILE A 65 4.61 12.53 -2.03
C ILE A 65 4.94 13.18 -0.70
N MET A 66 3.93 13.56 0.07
CA MET A 66 4.13 14.14 1.40
C MET A 66 4.80 13.12 2.33
N ASN A 67 5.72 13.60 3.15
CA ASN A 67 6.43 12.78 4.14
C ASN A 67 7.27 11.62 3.56
N ASP A 68 7.66 11.70 2.27
CA ASP A 68 8.52 10.69 1.63
C ASP A 68 10.02 11.01 1.78
N GLY A 69 10.40 11.69 2.85
CA GLY A 69 11.76 12.01 3.24
C GLY A 69 12.27 11.10 4.37
N LYS A 70 13.20 11.65 5.15
CA LYS A 70 13.79 10.93 6.31
C LYS A 70 12.78 10.62 7.40
N GLU A 71 11.67 11.33 7.44
CA GLU A 71 10.55 11.17 8.36
C GLU A 71 9.73 9.90 8.12
N ALA A 72 9.82 9.28 6.95
CA ALA A 72 9.02 8.10 6.59
C ALA A 72 9.19 6.93 7.56
N ASP A 73 10.43 6.63 7.95
CA ASP A 73 10.74 5.58 8.92
C ASP A 73 10.12 5.87 10.29
N GLU A 74 10.19 7.13 10.75
CA GLU A 74 9.64 7.54 12.04
C GLU A 74 8.12 7.48 12.04
N ILE A 75 7.47 7.96 10.97
CA ILE A 75 6.02 7.90 10.80
C ILE A 75 5.55 6.44 10.81
N PHE A 76 6.22 5.57 10.06
CA PHE A 76 5.86 4.15 10.03
C PHE A 76 6.01 3.52 11.41
N LYS A 77 7.12 3.79 12.11
CA LYS A 77 7.37 3.26 13.45
C LYS A 77 6.31 3.71 14.47
N GLN A 78 5.90 4.98 14.42
CA GLN A 78 4.83 5.51 15.27
C GLN A 78 3.46 4.93 14.94
N MET A 79 3.21 4.57 13.67
CA MET A 79 1.95 4.01 13.23
C MET A 79 1.75 2.55 13.71
N ILE A 80 2.82 1.77 13.89
CA ILE A 80 2.74 0.34 14.24
C ILE A 80 1.91 0.08 15.50
N PRO A 81 2.09 0.78 16.63
CA PRO A 81 1.26 0.59 17.82
C PRO A 81 -0.22 0.89 17.57
N GLU A 82 -0.53 1.92 16.81
CA GLU A 82 -1.91 2.28 16.49
C GLU A 82 -2.56 1.25 15.56
N MET A 83 -1.85 0.76 14.54
CA MET A 83 -2.31 -0.35 13.70
C MET A 83 -2.60 -1.59 14.56
N HIS A 84 -1.73 -1.90 15.53
CA HIS A 84 -1.96 -3.00 16.44
C HIS A 84 -3.18 -2.77 17.35
N ARG A 85 -3.36 -1.56 17.87
CA ARG A 85 -4.49 -1.22 18.74
C ARG A 85 -5.83 -1.46 18.04
N VAL A 86 -6.00 -0.93 16.83
CA VAL A 86 -7.28 -0.98 16.10
C VAL A 86 -7.57 -2.33 15.47
N LEU A 87 -6.55 -3.14 15.17
CA LEU A 87 -6.72 -4.43 14.51
C LEU A 87 -7.29 -5.47 15.49
N LYS A 88 -8.24 -6.28 15.07
CA LYS A 88 -8.76 -7.43 15.84
C LYS A 88 -7.69 -8.53 15.99
N ALA A 89 -7.76 -9.29 17.08
CA ALA A 89 -6.88 -10.44 17.30
C ALA A 89 -7.05 -11.48 16.17
N GLY A 90 -5.95 -12.08 15.72
CA GLY A 90 -5.94 -13.03 14.61
C GLY A 90 -5.96 -12.40 13.23
N CYS A 91 -6.22 -11.09 13.12
CA CYS A 91 -6.24 -10.37 11.86
C CYS A 91 -4.84 -9.90 11.43
N CYS A 92 -4.70 -9.66 10.12
CA CYS A 92 -3.42 -9.35 9.51
C CYS A 92 -3.29 -7.87 9.11
N CYS A 93 -2.06 -7.38 9.28
CA CYS A 93 -1.57 -6.15 8.69
C CYS A 93 -0.63 -6.50 7.53
N CYS A 94 -0.93 -5.99 6.34
CA CYS A 94 -0.14 -6.15 5.12
C CYS A 94 0.40 -4.78 4.72
N CYS A 95 1.69 -4.55 4.93
CA CYS A 95 2.34 -3.28 4.63
C CYS A 95 3.21 -3.43 3.38
N CYS A 96 2.89 -2.69 2.32
CA CYS A 96 3.77 -2.57 1.17
C CYS A 96 5.09 -1.94 1.58
N CYS A 97 6.18 -2.43 1.00
CA CYS A 97 7.51 -1.95 1.28
C CYS A 97 8.30 -1.87 -0.03
N GLY A 98 8.79 -0.69 -0.34
CA GLY A 98 9.53 -0.43 -1.57
C GLY A 98 10.86 -1.17 -1.59
N GLY A 99 11.30 -1.49 -2.80
CA GLY A 99 12.62 -2.04 -3.03
C GLY A 99 13.72 -0.96 -3.12
N GLY A 100 13.74 0.10 -2.30
CA GLY A 100 14.79 1.16 -2.29
C GLY A 100 16.23 0.64 -2.11
N PRO A 101 17.27 1.43 -2.37
CA PRO A 101 18.65 1.03 -2.06
C PRO A 101 18.86 0.83 -0.55
N ASP A 102 18.04 1.49 0.23
CA ASP A 102 17.97 1.34 1.66
C ASP A 102 17.28 0.01 2.02
N PRO A 103 17.81 -0.78 2.97
CA PRO A 103 17.22 -2.03 3.45
C PRO A 103 15.99 -1.79 4.36
N MET A 104 15.10 -0.90 3.99
CA MET A 104 13.91 -0.53 4.76
C MET A 104 13.05 -1.76 5.09
N PHE A 105 12.89 -2.71 4.18
CA PHE A 105 12.16 -3.95 4.42
C PHE A 105 12.69 -4.73 5.63
N ALA A 106 14.01 -4.70 5.86
CA ALA A 106 14.64 -5.38 7.00
C ALA A 106 14.30 -4.65 8.31
N ARG A 107 14.43 -3.31 8.34
CA ARG A 107 14.08 -2.52 9.53
C ARG A 107 12.59 -2.63 9.86
N TRP A 108 11.73 -2.45 8.89
CA TRP A 108 10.30 -2.46 9.07
C TRP A 108 9.77 -3.83 9.50
N SER A 109 10.36 -4.93 9.00
CA SER A 109 10.00 -6.27 9.47
C SER A 109 10.35 -6.50 10.94
N LEU A 110 11.50 -5.99 11.41
CA LEU A 110 11.88 -6.06 12.81
C LEU A 110 10.94 -5.23 13.70
N TRP A 111 10.63 -3.99 13.31
CA TRP A 111 9.69 -3.16 14.07
C TRP A 111 8.27 -3.76 14.11
N LEU A 112 7.83 -4.37 13.03
CA LEU A 112 6.56 -5.10 13.03
C LEU A 112 6.60 -6.30 13.97
N ASP A 113 7.71 -7.05 14.03
CA ASP A 113 7.82 -8.23 14.90
C ASP A 113 7.91 -7.90 16.39
N GLU A 114 8.36 -6.70 16.75
CA GLU A 114 8.33 -6.21 18.12
C GLU A 114 6.90 -6.12 18.68
N VAL A 115 5.93 -5.75 17.86
CA VAL A 115 4.55 -5.47 18.28
C VAL A 115 3.57 -6.56 17.83
N PHE A 116 3.68 -7.01 16.59
CA PHE A 116 2.88 -8.07 15.99
C PHE A 116 3.57 -9.44 16.10
N LYS A 117 3.02 -10.43 15.42
CA LYS A 117 3.72 -11.65 15.03
C LYS A 117 4.02 -11.53 13.54
N PHE A 118 5.26 -11.22 13.20
CA PHE A 118 5.67 -11.21 11.80
C PHE A 118 5.46 -12.60 11.19
N LYS A 119 4.80 -12.66 10.05
CA LYS A 119 4.46 -13.93 9.39
C LYS A 119 5.38 -14.22 8.23
N GLN A 120 5.48 -13.26 7.31
CA GLN A 120 6.22 -13.47 6.08
C GLN A 120 6.43 -12.16 5.31
N MET A 121 7.49 -12.12 4.52
CA MET A 121 7.68 -11.17 3.44
C MET A 121 7.22 -11.80 2.13
N ILE A 122 6.27 -11.18 1.48
CA ILE A 122 5.80 -11.58 0.15
C ILE A 122 6.51 -10.73 -0.89
N VAL A 123 7.05 -11.35 -1.91
CA VAL A 123 7.73 -10.68 -3.03
C VAL A 123 6.74 -10.50 -4.17
N TRP A 124 6.46 -9.27 -4.55
CA TRP A 124 5.76 -8.96 -5.78
C TRP A 124 6.77 -8.75 -6.91
N ASP A 125 6.89 -9.75 -7.77
CA ASP A 125 7.70 -9.68 -8.99
C ASP A 125 7.00 -8.79 -10.02
N LYS A 126 7.62 -7.66 -10.34
CA LYS A 126 7.09 -6.68 -11.31
C LYS A 126 7.42 -7.05 -12.77
N GLY A 127 8.24 -8.08 -12.96
CA GLY A 127 8.73 -8.56 -14.26
C GLY A 127 9.85 -7.69 -14.84
N PRO A 128 9.57 -6.50 -15.37
CA PRO A 128 10.63 -5.66 -15.95
C PRO A 128 11.65 -5.19 -14.91
N MET A 129 12.89 -5.16 -15.31
CA MET A 129 13.98 -4.61 -14.52
C MET A 129 13.81 -3.10 -14.33
N GLY A 130 13.67 -2.68 -13.07
CA GLY A 130 13.54 -1.27 -12.69
C GLY A 130 14.87 -0.51 -12.70
N MET A 131 14.84 0.71 -12.16
CA MET A 131 16.05 1.49 -11.92
C MET A 131 16.88 0.92 -10.77
N GLY A 132 18.14 1.29 -10.67
CA GLY A 132 19.05 0.89 -9.62
C GLY A 132 20.47 0.80 -10.11
N TRP A 133 21.39 0.55 -9.18
CA TRP A 133 22.79 0.37 -9.42
C TRP A 133 23.17 -1.08 -9.11
N HIS A 134 24.06 -1.70 -9.87
CA HIS A 134 24.43 -3.12 -9.78
C HIS A 134 23.22 -4.06 -9.95
N TYR A 135 22.68 -4.60 -8.83
CA TYR A 135 21.52 -5.50 -8.81
C TYR A 135 20.25 -4.68 -8.95
N ARG A 136 19.81 -4.45 -10.19
CA ARG A 136 18.61 -3.68 -10.50
C ARG A 136 17.36 -4.46 -10.09
N ARG A 137 16.50 -3.77 -9.37
CA ARG A 137 15.31 -4.40 -8.78
C ARG A 137 14.19 -4.58 -9.78
N SER A 138 13.59 -5.77 -9.74
CA SER A 138 12.39 -6.11 -10.50
C SER A 138 11.20 -6.42 -9.58
N TYR A 139 11.33 -6.16 -8.27
CA TYR A 139 10.30 -6.50 -7.29
C TYR A 139 10.04 -5.38 -6.29
N GLU A 140 8.91 -5.49 -5.62
CA GLU A 140 8.58 -4.84 -4.36
C GLU A 140 8.16 -5.91 -3.35
N THR A 141 8.05 -5.55 -2.08
CA THR A 141 7.69 -6.49 -1.03
C THR A 141 6.43 -6.07 -0.31
N VAL A 142 5.72 -7.05 0.26
CA VAL A 142 4.62 -6.81 1.21
C VAL A 142 4.94 -7.57 2.49
N LEU A 143 5.07 -6.85 3.59
CA LEU A 143 5.33 -7.39 4.91
C LEU A 143 4.00 -7.79 5.54
N VAL A 144 3.85 -9.07 5.87
CA VAL A 144 2.63 -9.62 6.49
C VAL A 144 2.88 -9.89 7.96
N ALA A 145 2.11 -9.26 8.83
CA ALA A 145 2.16 -9.46 10.26
C ALA A 145 0.74 -9.65 10.83
N MET A 146 0.62 -10.34 11.95
CA MET A 146 -0.65 -10.71 12.55
C MET A 146 -0.71 -10.24 14.01
N LYS A 147 -1.85 -9.71 14.44
CA LYS A 147 -2.10 -9.44 15.86
C LYS A 147 -2.31 -10.75 16.63
N LYS A 148 -1.49 -10.93 17.68
CA LYS A 148 -1.58 -12.10 18.58
C LYS A 148 -2.94 -12.12 19.31
N GLY A 149 -3.31 -13.27 19.86
CA GLY A 149 -4.49 -13.43 20.72
C GLY A 149 -5.61 -14.29 20.13
N ALA A 150 -5.54 -14.63 18.83
CA ALA A 150 -6.46 -15.57 18.17
C ALA A 150 -5.77 -16.33 17.03
N ALA A 151 -6.45 -17.33 16.46
CA ALA A 151 -5.98 -18.00 15.25
C ALA A 151 -5.88 -17.00 14.07
N CYS A 152 -4.90 -17.20 13.21
CA CYS A 152 -4.74 -16.35 12.03
C CYS A 152 -5.93 -16.50 11.09
N LYS A 153 -6.56 -15.39 10.74
CA LYS A 153 -7.57 -15.37 9.67
C LYS A 153 -6.88 -15.59 8.32
N TRP A 154 -7.20 -16.70 7.69
CA TRP A 154 -6.69 -17.11 6.39
C TRP A 154 -7.78 -17.83 5.61
N TYR A 155 -8.11 -17.35 4.45
CA TYR A 155 -9.29 -17.78 3.68
C TYR A 155 -8.96 -18.49 2.35
N ASP A 156 -7.71 -18.93 2.18
CA ASP A 156 -7.36 -19.83 1.08
C ASP A 156 -7.45 -21.29 1.56
N GLU A 157 -8.23 -22.10 0.83
CA GLU A 157 -8.40 -23.52 1.08
C GLU A 157 -7.44 -24.40 0.28
N THR A 158 -6.76 -23.81 -0.69
CA THR A 158 -5.90 -24.57 -1.63
C THR A 158 -4.54 -24.91 -1.02
N HIS A 159 -4.09 -24.17 -0.01
CA HIS A 159 -2.75 -24.24 0.57
C HIS A 159 -1.62 -24.08 -0.45
N ALA A 160 -1.91 -23.48 -1.61
CA ALA A 160 -1.00 -23.36 -2.76
C ALA A 160 -0.56 -21.92 -3.06
N ILE A 161 -0.81 -20.97 -2.14
CA ILE A 161 -0.41 -19.58 -2.32
C ILE A 161 1.09 -19.45 -2.13
N GLU A 162 1.78 -19.06 -3.22
CA GLU A 162 3.22 -18.82 -3.20
C GLU A 162 3.53 -17.46 -2.54
N ASN A 163 4.66 -17.35 -1.87
CA ASN A 163 5.16 -16.08 -1.32
C ASN A 163 5.88 -15.20 -2.35
N ILE A 164 5.86 -15.59 -3.63
CA ILE A 164 6.31 -14.78 -4.77
C ILE A 164 5.14 -14.61 -5.73
N ILE A 165 4.60 -13.40 -5.77
CA ILE A 165 3.53 -13.04 -6.70
C ILE A 165 4.16 -12.71 -8.05
N ARG A 166 3.96 -13.59 -9.04
CA ARG A 166 4.55 -13.44 -10.38
C ARG A 166 3.56 -12.81 -11.35
N PRO A 167 4.04 -12.22 -12.46
CA PRO A 167 3.17 -11.66 -13.50
C PRO A 167 2.18 -12.64 -14.14
N ARG A 168 2.39 -13.94 -13.94
CA ARG A 168 1.47 -15.02 -14.41
C ARG A 168 0.12 -15.02 -13.68
N TYR A 169 0.05 -14.46 -12.46
CA TYR A 169 -1.23 -14.26 -11.79
C TYR A 169 -2.01 -13.22 -12.56
N LYS A 170 -3.17 -13.60 -13.11
CA LYS A 170 -4.03 -12.70 -13.85
C LYS A 170 -4.33 -11.45 -13.02
N GLY A 171 -4.27 -10.28 -13.65
CA GLY A 171 -4.61 -9.02 -13.02
C GLY A 171 -3.49 -8.37 -12.19
N ILE A 172 -2.45 -9.10 -11.76
CA ILE A 172 -1.34 -8.53 -10.98
C ILE A 172 -0.19 -8.03 -11.86
N ARG A 173 -0.31 -8.15 -13.16
CA ARG A 173 0.62 -7.48 -14.08
C ARG A 173 0.60 -5.99 -13.80
N LYS A 174 1.76 -5.34 -13.91
CA LYS A 174 1.88 -3.90 -13.89
C LYS A 174 0.94 -3.33 -14.97
N ILE A 175 -0.31 -3.15 -14.62
CA ILE A 175 -1.17 -2.25 -15.35
C ILE A 175 -0.67 -0.89 -14.95
N ILE A 176 0.21 -0.32 -15.77
CA ILE A 176 0.39 1.13 -15.77
C ILE A 176 -0.88 1.59 -16.48
N PRO A 177 -1.86 2.16 -15.79
CA PRO A 177 -2.89 2.87 -16.51
C PRO A 177 -2.15 3.88 -17.36
N SER A 178 -2.48 4.00 -18.62
CA SER A 178 -1.95 5.03 -19.53
C SER A 178 -2.17 6.46 -19.01
N LYS A 179 -2.77 6.61 -17.83
CA LYS A 179 -3.06 7.82 -17.07
C LYS A 179 -3.00 7.54 -15.57
N ALA A 180 -1.93 6.90 -15.07
CA ALA A 180 -1.71 6.86 -13.62
C ALA A 180 -1.55 8.28 -13.12
N GLN A 181 -2.51 8.77 -12.36
CA GLN A 181 -2.50 10.12 -11.81
C GLN A 181 -1.57 10.22 -10.60
N HIS A 182 -1.25 9.09 -9.97
CA HIS A 182 -0.34 9.01 -8.82
C HIS A 182 0.97 8.31 -9.20
N PRO A 183 2.15 8.90 -8.88
CA PRO A 183 3.44 8.39 -9.33
C PRO A 183 3.78 6.98 -8.84
N THR A 184 3.25 6.58 -7.70
CA THR A 184 3.51 5.26 -7.08
C THR A 184 2.27 4.38 -6.95
N GLN A 185 1.22 4.64 -7.74
CA GLN A 185 -0.03 3.90 -7.66
C GLN A 185 0.19 2.39 -7.81
N LYS A 186 -0.26 1.63 -6.81
CA LYS A 186 -0.27 0.18 -6.86
C LYS A 186 -1.42 -0.35 -7.71
N PRO A 187 -1.29 -1.54 -8.34
CA PRO A 187 -2.41 -2.21 -8.99
C PRO A 187 -3.51 -2.56 -7.99
N VAL A 188 -4.77 -2.32 -8.37
CA VAL A 188 -5.93 -2.69 -7.55
C VAL A 188 -5.95 -4.20 -7.29
N GLU A 189 -5.54 -5.00 -8.26
CA GLU A 189 -5.46 -6.45 -8.20
C GLU A 189 -4.49 -6.95 -7.12
N LEU A 190 -3.41 -6.21 -6.87
CA LEU A 190 -2.48 -6.54 -5.78
C LEU A 190 -3.19 -6.41 -4.41
N ALA A 191 -3.91 -5.31 -4.19
CA ALA A 191 -4.67 -5.12 -2.96
C ALA A 191 -5.78 -6.18 -2.83
N LYS A 192 -6.53 -6.48 -3.90
CA LYS A 192 -7.55 -7.54 -3.92
C LYS A 192 -6.98 -8.89 -3.50
N PHE A 193 -5.81 -9.25 -4.03
CA PHE A 193 -5.15 -10.52 -3.70
C PHE A 193 -5.00 -10.69 -2.17
N PHE A 194 -4.50 -9.68 -1.48
CA PHE A 194 -4.36 -9.74 -0.02
C PHE A 194 -5.71 -9.64 0.70
N ILE A 195 -6.62 -8.78 0.23
CA ILE A 195 -7.92 -8.58 0.85
C ILE A 195 -8.74 -9.88 0.90
N VAL A 196 -8.76 -10.66 -0.17
CA VAL A 196 -9.53 -11.92 -0.17
C VAL A 196 -8.88 -13.02 0.67
N LEU A 197 -7.56 -13.01 0.81
CA LEU A 197 -6.85 -13.98 1.63
C LEU A 197 -7.00 -13.72 3.14
N HIS A 198 -7.22 -12.46 3.55
CA HIS A 198 -7.17 -12.05 4.94
C HIS A 198 -8.47 -11.43 5.48
N SER A 199 -9.51 -11.33 4.66
CA SER A 199 -10.81 -10.81 5.07
C SER A 199 -11.98 -11.49 4.35
N GLN A 200 -13.19 -11.37 4.91
CA GLN A 200 -14.45 -11.82 4.31
C GLN A 200 -15.32 -10.65 3.87
N GLU A 201 -16.37 -10.91 3.06
CA GLU A 201 -17.36 -9.89 2.68
C GLU A 201 -17.99 -9.28 3.93
N GLY A 202 -18.16 -7.95 3.93
CA GLY A 202 -18.70 -7.18 5.05
C GLY A 202 -17.66 -6.81 6.13
N GLU A 203 -16.49 -7.42 6.17
CA GLU A 203 -15.40 -7.06 7.09
C GLU A 203 -14.75 -5.73 6.69
N THR A 204 -14.11 -5.06 7.65
CA THR A 204 -13.56 -3.70 7.49
C THR A 204 -12.07 -3.73 7.19
N VAL A 205 -11.69 -3.13 6.06
CA VAL A 205 -10.30 -2.91 5.63
C VAL A 205 -9.90 -1.46 5.91
N LEU A 206 -8.75 -1.27 6.53
CA LEU A 206 -8.18 0.05 6.83
C LEU A 206 -6.94 0.30 5.97
N ASP A 207 -6.82 1.50 5.42
CA ASP A 207 -5.60 2.01 4.81
C ASP A 207 -5.24 3.39 5.40
N PRO A 208 -4.26 3.46 6.29
CA PRO A 208 -3.79 4.72 6.87
C PRO A 208 -3.11 5.67 5.88
N PHE A 209 -2.67 5.18 4.71
CA PHE A 209 -1.96 5.96 3.67
C PHE A 209 -2.61 5.74 2.31
N ALA A 210 -3.87 6.15 2.17
CA ALA A 210 -4.73 5.76 1.06
C ALA A 210 -4.28 6.27 -0.32
N GLY A 211 -3.52 7.35 -0.38
CA GLY A 211 -3.03 7.91 -1.63
C GLY A 211 -4.16 8.12 -2.63
N SER A 212 -4.02 7.52 -3.80
CA SER A 212 -5.07 7.53 -4.84
C SER A 212 -6.22 6.53 -4.62
N GLY A 213 -6.34 5.92 -3.43
CA GLY A 213 -7.47 5.08 -3.01
C GLY A 213 -7.44 3.63 -3.50
N THR A 214 -6.29 3.10 -3.90
CA THR A 214 -6.19 1.75 -4.48
C THR A 214 -6.74 0.66 -3.55
N THR A 215 -6.38 0.68 -2.28
CA THR A 215 -6.86 -0.28 -1.25
C THR A 215 -8.37 -0.17 -1.06
N LEU A 216 -8.88 1.05 -0.98
CA LEU A 216 -10.30 1.30 -0.73
C LEU A 216 -11.16 0.86 -1.92
N ILE A 217 -10.68 1.09 -3.14
CA ILE A 217 -11.31 0.59 -4.38
C ILE A 217 -11.33 -0.94 -4.38
N ALA A 218 -10.21 -1.58 -4.03
CA ALA A 218 -10.14 -3.03 -3.95
C ALA A 218 -11.12 -3.58 -2.90
N ALA A 219 -11.17 -2.97 -1.71
CA ALA A 219 -12.11 -3.34 -0.65
C ALA A 219 -13.55 -3.21 -1.12
N LYS A 220 -13.93 -2.07 -1.70
CA LYS A 220 -15.27 -1.83 -2.27
C LYS A 220 -15.64 -2.87 -3.33
N GLN A 221 -14.75 -3.16 -4.29
CA GLN A 221 -14.99 -4.13 -5.35
C GLN A 221 -15.13 -5.56 -4.83
N MET A 222 -14.47 -5.87 -3.72
CA MET A 222 -14.54 -7.16 -3.04
C MET A 222 -15.64 -7.19 -1.95
N LYS A 223 -16.53 -6.19 -1.89
CA LYS A 223 -17.64 -6.07 -0.93
C LYS A 223 -17.18 -6.02 0.55
N ARG A 224 -16.00 -5.47 0.80
CA ARG A 224 -15.56 -5.14 2.16
C ARG A 224 -15.95 -3.71 2.48
N GLN A 225 -16.18 -3.43 3.76
CA GLN A 225 -16.22 -2.07 4.28
C GLN A 225 -14.80 -1.50 4.29
N TYR A 226 -14.67 -0.19 4.27
CA TYR A 226 -13.34 0.43 4.29
C TYR A 226 -13.32 1.74 5.07
N ILE A 227 -12.15 2.07 5.59
CA ILE A 227 -11.76 3.39 6.10
C ILE A 227 -10.38 3.70 5.52
N GLY A 228 -10.17 4.93 5.09
CA GLY A 228 -8.86 5.39 4.62
C GLY A 228 -8.55 6.81 5.05
N PHE A 229 -7.26 7.11 5.18
CA PHE A 229 -6.77 8.46 5.46
C PHE A 229 -5.82 8.90 4.36
N GLU A 230 -5.94 10.14 3.92
CA GLU A 230 -5.02 10.78 3.00
C GLU A 230 -4.80 12.22 3.42
N LEU A 231 -3.53 12.59 3.59
CA LEU A 231 -3.14 13.90 4.07
C LEU A 231 -3.26 14.97 2.97
N ASP A 232 -2.83 14.64 1.76
CA ASP A 232 -2.88 15.54 0.61
C ASP A 232 -4.28 15.62 0.04
N LYS A 233 -4.88 16.81 0.12
CA LYS A 233 -6.24 17.05 -0.38
C LYS A 233 -6.42 16.68 -1.86
N GLN A 234 -5.42 16.90 -2.69
CA GLN A 234 -5.53 16.62 -4.13
C GLN A 234 -5.60 15.11 -4.38
N TRP A 235 -4.81 14.32 -3.63
CA TRP A 235 -4.90 12.85 -3.72
C TRP A 235 -6.20 12.33 -3.12
N ALA A 236 -6.68 12.93 -2.04
CA ALA A 236 -7.98 12.60 -1.45
C ALA A 236 -9.14 12.87 -2.42
N ASP A 237 -9.12 13.99 -3.14
CA ASP A 237 -10.13 14.32 -4.15
C ASP A 237 -10.09 13.31 -5.32
N ILE A 238 -8.90 12.95 -5.81
CA ILE A 238 -8.71 11.95 -6.87
C ILE A 238 -9.20 10.57 -6.40
N ALA A 239 -8.85 10.16 -5.19
CA ALA A 239 -9.27 8.88 -4.63
C ALA A 239 -10.79 8.81 -4.46
N THR A 240 -11.42 9.90 -4.03
CA THR A 240 -12.87 10.00 -3.90
C THR A 240 -13.55 9.84 -5.25
N ALA A 241 -13.11 10.55 -6.28
CA ALA A 241 -13.67 10.41 -7.64
C ALA A 241 -13.51 8.97 -8.16
N ARG A 242 -12.34 8.35 -7.99
CA ARG A 242 -12.10 6.95 -8.37
C ARG A 242 -12.98 5.96 -7.60
N LEU A 243 -13.25 6.22 -6.32
CA LEU A 243 -14.15 5.41 -5.51
C LEU A 243 -15.61 5.50 -5.99
N GLU A 244 -16.04 6.67 -6.43
CA GLU A 244 -17.39 6.85 -7.02
C GLU A 244 -17.54 6.08 -8.33
N GLU A 245 -16.51 6.09 -9.17
CA GLU A 245 -16.49 5.36 -10.44
C GLU A 245 -16.35 3.83 -10.26
N ALA A 246 -15.79 3.37 -9.13
CA ALA A 246 -15.50 1.96 -8.91
C ALA A 246 -16.78 1.13 -8.79
N LYS A 247 -16.96 0.18 -9.73
CA LYS A 247 -18.06 -0.79 -9.72
C LYS A 247 -17.73 -1.96 -8.81
N ASN A 248 -18.75 -2.54 -8.19
CA ASN A 248 -18.60 -3.79 -7.45
C ASN A 248 -18.27 -4.92 -8.42
N GLN A 249 -17.23 -5.66 -8.10
CA GLN A 249 -16.83 -6.87 -8.81
C GLN A 249 -16.92 -8.04 -7.85
N THR A 250 -17.48 -9.16 -8.33
CA THR A 250 -17.73 -10.35 -7.50
C THR A 250 -16.66 -11.41 -7.64
N THR A 251 -15.75 -11.28 -8.61
CA THR A 251 -14.69 -12.28 -8.86
C THR A 251 -13.35 -11.61 -9.12
N LEU A 252 -12.30 -12.27 -8.67
CA LEU A 252 -10.89 -11.89 -8.93
C LEU A 252 -10.39 -12.41 -10.29
N PHE A 253 -11.01 -13.48 -10.80
CA PHE A 253 -10.54 -14.27 -11.94
C PHE A 253 -11.65 -14.52 -12.93
#